data_5d57282d5907b84adf0f6bea06f68749
#
_entry.id   5d57282d5907b84adf0f6bea06f68749
#
_cell.length_a   1.000
_cell.length_b   1.000
_cell.length_c   1.000
_cell.angle_alpha   90.00
_cell.angle_beta   90.00
_cell.angle_gamma   90.00
#
_symmetry.space_group_name_H-M   'P 1'
#
loop_
_entity.id
_entity.type
_entity.pdbx_description
1 polymer ?
#
loop_
_entity_poly.entity_id
_entity_poly.type
_entity_poly.pdbx_seq_one_letter_code
_entity_poly.pdbx_strand_id
1 'polypeptide(L)'
;IHNNAPKLVQNKIVSSLINGKIEWDAVTEEMDATYLDRQLSPADIVLPIIADSSQLEAIYEAVHDKTFILHGPPGTGKSQTITNIIANALYKGKRVLFVAEKMAALSVVQNRLAAIGLAPFCLEIHSNKTKKSTVISQLKATSEIIRQTAPEEFRKEAERLLLLRTELNKYIEALHKEYPFGLSLYDAIIHYQSIDTEPYFHIPLSYLNTLDKDKFSHWEDAVESLVRTANACGHPYLHPLTGITIHEYSSALKEEAAQTLTTFIGLLTAIQLKLSVFSVLLKDTDIHPTRKDFEIIAA
;
A
#
# COMPACT_ATOMS: atom_id res chain seq x y z
N ILE A 1 6.73 -51.96 -13.21
CA ILE A 1 6.88 -51.32 -11.87
C ILE A 1 7.82 -52.18 -11.00
N HIS A 2 7.59 -53.50 -10.85
CA HIS A 2 8.41 -54.33 -9.97
C HIS A 2 9.92 -54.29 -10.25
N ASN A 3 10.35 -54.29 -11.50
CA ASN A 3 11.78 -54.28 -11.88
C ASN A 3 12.46 -52.89 -11.61
N ASN A 4 11.69 -51.82 -11.41
CA ASN A 4 12.21 -50.46 -11.18
C ASN A 4 11.91 -49.93 -9.77
N ALA A 5 11.28 -50.72 -8.91
CA ALA A 5 10.95 -50.31 -7.55
C ALA A 5 12.17 -49.80 -6.76
N PRO A 6 13.35 -50.42 -6.80
CA PRO A 6 14.54 -49.95 -6.12
C PRO A 6 15.00 -48.57 -6.62
N LYS A 7 14.83 -48.25 -7.91
CA LYS A 7 15.18 -46.96 -8.49
C LYS A 7 14.17 -45.86 -8.12
N LEU A 8 12.90 -46.21 -7.95
CA LEU A 8 11.88 -45.28 -7.50
C LEU A 8 12.12 -44.84 -6.06
N VAL A 9 12.51 -45.77 -5.18
CA VAL A 9 12.81 -45.48 -3.76
C VAL A 9 14.07 -44.62 -3.61
N GLN A 10 14.98 -44.63 -4.56
CA GLN A 10 16.18 -43.78 -4.56
C GLN A 10 15.84 -42.30 -4.83
N ASN A 11 14.69 -42.01 -5.42
CA ASN A 11 14.25 -40.63 -5.60
C ASN A 11 13.73 -40.10 -4.28
N LYS A 12 14.32 -39.02 -3.78
CA LYS A 12 14.01 -38.39 -2.48
C LYS A 12 12.52 -38.04 -2.35
N ILE A 13 11.89 -37.55 -3.42
CA ILE A 13 10.48 -37.17 -3.41
C ILE A 13 9.60 -38.43 -3.28
N VAL A 14 9.88 -39.46 -4.06
CA VAL A 14 9.13 -40.74 -4.00
C VAL A 14 9.33 -41.40 -2.64
N SER A 15 10.55 -41.42 -2.12
CA SER A 15 10.87 -41.91 -0.77
C SER A 15 10.10 -41.17 0.30
N SER A 16 10.09 -39.84 0.24
CA SER A 16 9.33 -38.96 1.16
C SER A 16 7.85 -39.27 1.15
N LEU A 17 7.24 -39.43 -0.04
CA LEU A 17 5.83 -39.76 -0.14
C LEU A 17 5.50 -41.16 0.43
N ILE A 18 6.39 -42.12 0.25
CA ILE A 18 6.22 -43.49 0.78
C ILE A 18 6.40 -43.51 2.31
N ASN A 19 7.40 -42.79 2.80
CA ASN A 19 7.78 -42.78 4.22
C ASN A 19 6.97 -41.80 5.06
N GLY A 20 6.19 -40.90 4.42
CA GLY A 20 5.44 -39.85 5.09
C GLY A 20 6.32 -38.78 5.78
N LYS A 21 7.59 -38.67 5.35
CA LYS A 21 8.55 -37.68 5.86
C LYS A 21 9.09 -36.86 4.70
N ILE A 22 9.18 -35.57 4.86
CA ILE A 22 9.77 -34.67 3.86
C ILE A 22 11.29 -34.84 3.89
N GLU A 23 11.88 -35.38 2.82
CA GLU A 23 13.32 -35.63 2.67
C GLU A 23 13.95 -34.73 1.58
N TRP A 24 13.17 -33.83 0.98
CA TRP A 24 13.71 -32.82 0.03
C TRP A 24 13.91 -31.48 0.73
N ASP A 25 14.84 -30.71 0.21
CA ASP A 25 15.09 -29.35 0.69
C ASP A 25 13.85 -28.50 0.44
N ALA A 26 13.24 -27.99 1.52
CA ALA A 26 12.15 -27.02 1.40
C ALA A 26 12.70 -25.75 0.75
N VAL A 27 11.88 -25.07 -0.05
CA VAL A 27 12.20 -23.73 -0.54
C VAL A 27 12.30 -22.83 0.68
N THR A 28 13.51 -22.40 1.02
CA THR A 28 13.80 -21.60 2.22
C THR A 28 13.67 -20.10 2.00
N GLU A 29 13.57 -19.67 0.75
CA GLU A 29 13.37 -18.27 0.40
C GLU A 29 11.96 -18.09 -0.12
N GLU A 30 11.12 -17.39 0.65
CA GLU A 30 9.88 -16.84 0.14
C GLU A 30 10.24 -15.84 -0.96
N MET A 31 9.85 -16.13 -2.19
CA MET A 31 10.02 -15.19 -3.27
C MET A 31 8.99 -14.08 -3.12
N ASP A 32 9.48 -12.87 -2.91
CA ASP A 32 8.66 -11.68 -2.93
C ASP A 32 8.18 -11.41 -4.38
N ALA A 33 6.93 -10.99 -4.53
CA ALA A 33 6.35 -10.60 -5.82
C ALA A 33 7.22 -9.55 -6.55
N THR A 34 7.92 -8.69 -5.80
CA THR A 34 8.87 -7.71 -6.35
C THR A 34 10.08 -8.35 -7.00
N TYR A 35 10.52 -9.53 -6.53
CA TYR A 35 11.60 -10.28 -7.15
C TYR A 35 11.20 -10.77 -8.54
N LEU A 36 10.01 -11.35 -8.68
CA LEU A 36 9.49 -11.81 -9.97
C LEU A 36 9.34 -10.67 -10.98
N ASP A 37 8.87 -9.52 -10.53
CA ASP A 37 8.71 -8.33 -11.37
C ASP A 37 10.05 -7.79 -11.91
N ARG A 38 11.13 -7.96 -11.17
CA ARG A 38 12.47 -7.51 -11.56
C ARG A 38 13.24 -8.54 -12.37
N GLN A 39 13.12 -9.81 -12.02
CA GLN A 39 13.96 -10.89 -12.56
C GLN A 39 13.30 -11.64 -13.73
N LEU A 40 11.97 -11.65 -13.81
CA LEU A 40 11.27 -12.46 -14.80
C LEU A 40 11.24 -11.79 -16.16
N SER A 41 11.89 -12.40 -17.14
CA SER A 41 11.70 -12.03 -18.55
C SER A 41 10.37 -12.58 -19.09
N PRO A 42 9.52 -11.73 -19.70
CA PRO A 42 8.30 -12.22 -20.36
C PRO A 42 8.53 -13.26 -21.47
N ALA A 43 9.76 -13.37 -21.97
CA ALA A 43 10.15 -14.39 -22.93
C ALA A 43 10.43 -15.75 -22.29
N ASP A 44 10.69 -15.81 -20.99
CA ASP A 44 11.08 -17.04 -20.29
C ASP A 44 9.89 -17.84 -19.75
N ILE A 45 8.79 -17.16 -19.46
CA ILE A 45 7.54 -17.76 -19.00
C ILE A 45 6.41 -17.32 -19.90
N VAL A 46 5.72 -18.29 -20.48
CA VAL A 46 4.52 -18.07 -21.29
C VAL A 46 3.27 -18.26 -20.43
N LEU A 47 2.32 -17.36 -20.54
CA LEU A 47 1.05 -17.39 -19.80
C LEU A 47 -0.11 -17.52 -20.78
N PRO A 48 -0.40 -18.74 -21.30
CA PRO A 48 -1.54 -18.96 -22.17
C PRO A 48 -2.89 -18.67 -21.49
N ILE A 49 -2.91 -18.78 -20.17
CA ILE A 49 -4.06 -18.41 -19.32
C ILE A 49 -3.59 -17.34 -18.33
N ILE A 50 -4.37 -16.31 -18.14
CA ILE A 50 -4.07 -15.23 -17.18
C ILE A 50 -3.82 -15.83 -15.79
N ALA A 51 -2.78 -15.36 -15.12
CA ALA A 51 -2.38 -15.78 -13.78
C ALA A 51 -2.23 -14.55 -12.87
N ASP A 52 -2.58 -14.71 -11.60
CA ASP A 52 -2.26 -13.74 -10.56
C ASP A 52 -0.81 -13.92 -10.05
N SER A 53 -0.37 -13.04 -9.15
CA SER A 53 1.01 -13.04 -8.65
C SER A 53 1.38 -14.37 -7.97
N SER A 54 0.50 -14.94 -7.14
CA SER A 54 0.75 -16.18 -6.43
C SER A 54 0.77 -17.41 -7.38
N GLN A 55 -0.07 -17.37 -8.41
CA GLN A 55 -0.05 -18.39 -9.46
C GLN A 55 1.22 -18.29 -10.30
N LEU A 56 1.66 -17.06 -10.61
CA LEU A 56 2.90 -16.82 -11.36
C LEU A 56 4.13 -17.33 -10.59
N GLU A 57 4.17 -17.12 -9.29
CA GLU A 57 5.20 -17.66 -8.40
C GLU A 57 5.26 -19.20 -8.49
N ALA A 58 4.12 -19.88 -8.35
CA ALA A 58 4.05 -21.32 -8.48
C ALA A 58 4.50 -21.83 -9.87
N ILE A 59 4.17 -21.09 -10.95
CA ILE A 59 4.61 -21.41 -12.31
C ILE A 59 6.13 -21.24 -12.42
N TYR A 60 6.67 -20.15 -11.88
CA TYR A 60 8.11 -19.87 -11.88
C TYR A 60 8.89 -20.95 -11.14
N GLU A 61 8.48 -21.32 -9.93
CA GLU A 61 9.09 -22.36 -9.13
C GLU A 61 9.09 -23.73 -9.86
N ALA A 62 7.96 -24.09 -10.48
CA ALA A 62 7.85 -25.32 -11.24
C ALA A 62 8.78 -25.35 -12.46
N VAL A 63 8.96 -24.23 -13.15
CA VAL A 63 9.87 -24.11 -14.31
C VAL A 63 11.33 -24.26 -13.88
N HIS A 64 11.68 -23.84 -12.68
CA HIS A 64 13.02 -23.92 -12.10
C HIS A 64 13.27 -25.23 -11.31
N ASP A 65 12.49 -26.28 -11.59
CA ASP A 65 12.65 -27.63 -11.04
C ASP A 65 12.50 -27.71 -9.51
N LYS A 66 11.80 -26.74 -8.89
CA LYS A 66 11.52 -26.77 -7.47
C LYS A 66 10.37 -27.74 -7.14
N THR A 67 10.45 -28.36 -5.98
CA THR A 67 9.42 -29.24 -5.45
C THR A 67 8.65 -28.52 -4.35
N PHE A 68 7.34 -28.39 -4.54
CA PHE A 68 6.48 -27.66 -3.59
C PHE A 68 5.08 -28.26 -3.54
N ILE A 69 4.29 -27.83 -2.55
CA ILE A 69 2.89 -28.16 -2.39
C ILE A 69 2.05 -26.93 -2.74
N LEU A 70 1.23 -27.03 -3.79
CA LEU A 70 0.28 -26.00 -4.16
C LEU A 70 -1.05 -26.24 -3.46
N HIS A 71 -1.32 -25.48 -2.40
CA HIS A 71 -2.56 -25.55 -1.64
C HIS A 71 -3.49 -24.39 -2.00
N GLY A 72 -4.76 -24.67 -2.20
CA GLY A 72 -5.76 -23.62 -2.47
C GLY A 72 -7.18 -24.19 -2.44
N PRO A 73 -8.15 -23.42 -1.91
CA PRO A 73 -9.57 -23.79 -1.90
C PRO A 73 -10.14 -23.98 -3.31
N PRO A 74 -11.32 -24.58 -3.47
CA PRO A 74 -12.02 -24.56 -4.74
C PRO A 74 -12.26 -23.13 -5.22
N GLY A 75 -12.05 -22.87 -6.53
CA GLY A 75 -12.26 -21.55 -7.12
C GLY A 75 -11.00 -20.66 -7.21
N THR A 76 -9.89 -21.00 -6.55
CA THR A 76 -8.63 -20.22 -6.59
C THR A 76 -7.79 -20.40 -7.86
N GLY A 77 -8.33 -20.98 -8.91
CA GLY A 77 -7.59 -21.11 -10.17
C GLY A 77 -6.55 -22.23 -10.23
N LYS A 78 -6.51 -23.21 -9.28
CA LYS A 78 -5.55 -24.32 -9.29
C LYS A 78 -5.41 -25.02 -10.66
N SER A 79 -6.52 -25.29 -11.32
CA SER A 79 -6.49 -25.92 -12.64
C SER A 79 -5.89 -25.02 -13.72
N GLN A 80 -6.00 -23.70 -13.58
CA GLN A 80 -5.34 -22.71 -14.46
C GLN A 80 -3.83 -22.72 -14.21
N THR A 81 -3.42 -22.67 -12.95
CA THR A 81 -2.01 -22.76 -12.55
C THR A 81 -1.37 -24.06 -13.07
N ILE A 82 -2.02 -25.21 -12.87
CA ILE A 82 -1.54 -26.51 -13.38
C ILE A 82 -1.41 -26.48 -14.91
N THR A 83 -2.39 -25.90 -15.62
CA THR A 83 -2.34 -25.80 -17.08
C THR A 83 -1.17 -24.93 -17.53
N ASN A 84 -0.93 -23.80 -16.90
CA ASN A 84 0.21 -22.92 -17.18
C ASN A 84 1.56 -23.61 -16.83
N ILE A 85 1.65 -24.34 -15.72
CA ILE A 85 2.84 -25.14 -15.37
C ILE A 85 3.14 -26.15 -16.45
N ILE A 86 2.15 -26.91 -16.92
CA ILE A 86 2.32 -27.90 -17.98
C ILE A 86 2.74 -27.23 -19.29
N ALA A 87 2.09 -26.11 -19.66
CA ALA A 87 2.43 -25.36 -20.86
C ALA A 87 3.89 -24.86 -20.83
N ASN A 88 4.34 -24.30 -19.71
CA ASN A 88 5.72 -23.84 -19.54
C ASN A 88 6.72 -25.00 -19.53
N ALA A 89 6.41 -26.12 -18.90
CA ALA A 89 7.27 -27.29 -18.93
C ALA A 89 7.44 -27.82 -20.35
N LEU A 90 6.37 -27.86 -21.15
CA LEU A 90 6.43 -28.23 -22.57
C LEU A 90 7.24 -27.18 -23.38
N TYR A 91 7.06 -25.88 -23.11
CA TYR A 91 7.83 -24.83 -23.76
C TYR A 91 9.34 -24.95 -23.50
N LYS A 92 9.73 -25.38 -22.30
CA LYS A 92 11.12 -25.70 -21.95
C LYS A 92 11.58 -27.08 -22.42
N GLY A 93 10.78 -27.82 -23.21
CA GLY A 93 11.10 -29.15 -23.73
C GLY A 93 11.06 -30.27 -22.68
N LYS A 94 10.45 -30.05 -21.54
CA LYS A 94 10.31 -31.06 -20.47
C LYS A 94 9.16 -32.02 -20.75
N ARG A 95 9.28 -33.23 -20.20
CA ARG A 95 8.20 -34.23 -20.19
C ARG A 95 7.45 -34.14 -18.87
N VAL A 96 6.13 -34.04 -18.93
CA VAL A 96 5.26 -33.88 -17.76
C VAL A 96 4.43 -35.14 -17.55
N LEU A 97 4.41 -35.64 -16.33
CA LEU A 97 3.46 -36.67 -15.89
C LEU A 97 2.46 -36.02 -14.92
N PHE A 98 1.22 -35.93 -15.35
CA PHE A 98 0.12 -35.45 -14.50
C PHE A 98 -0.71 -36.63 -14.02
N VAL A 99 -0.80 -36.82 -12.70
CA VAL A 99 -1.52 -37.91 -12.07
C VAL A 99 -2.63 -37.39 -11.20
N ALA A 100 -3.83 -37.94 -11.32
CA ALA A 100 -4.95 -37.65 -10.45
C ALA A 100 -5.76 -38.91 -10.16
N GLU A 101 -6.35 -38.98 -8.99
CA GLU A 101 -7.20 -40.10 -8.57
C GLU A 101 -8.49 -40.14 -9.38
N LYS A 102 -9.12 -38.96 -9.58
CA LYS A 102 -10.42 -38.84 -10.24
C LYS A 102 -10.28 -38.42 -11.69
N MET A 103 -10.96 -39.12 -12.58
CA MET A 103 -11.02 -38.81 -14.02
C MET A 103 -11.48 -37.38 -14.31
N ALA A 104 -12.40 -36.86 -13.51
CA ALA A 104 -12.88 -35.49 -13.66
C ALA A 104 -11.75 -34.46 -13.53
N ALA A 105 -10.78 -34.68 -12.65
CA ALA A 105 -9.64 -33.77 -12.49
C ALA A 105 -8.71 -33.79 -13.72
N LEU A 106 -8.48 -34.98 -14.30
CA LEU A 106 -7.71 -35.14 -15.54
C LEU A 106 -8.40 -34.43 -16.70
N SER A 107 -9.71 -34.64 -16.85
CA SER A 107 -10.50 -34.04 -17.95
C SER A 107 -10.53 -32.52 -17.90
N VAL A 108 -10.60 -31.91 -16.71
CA VAL A 108 -10.56 -30.46 -16.57
C VAL A 108 -9.26 -29.89 -17.11
N VAL A 109 -8.13 -30.45 -16.72
CA VAL A 109 -6.80 -29.98 -17.17
C VAL A 109 -6.63 -30.26 -18.68
N GLN A 110 -7.04 -31.42 -19.15
CA GLN A 110 -6.97 -31.76 -20.56
C GLN A 110 -7.80 -30.82 -21.44
N ASN A 111 -9.04 -30.49 -21.03
CA ASN A 111 -9.89 -29.58 -21.79
C ASN A 111 -9.27 -28.18 -21.84
N ARG A 112 -8.62 -27.72 -20.76
CA ARG A 112 -7.91 -26.45 -20.75
C ARG A 112 -6.68 -26.48 -21.67
N LEU A 113 -5.88 -27.56 -21.64
CA LEU A 113 -4.75 -27.72 -22.56
C LEU A 113 -5.23 -27.80 -24.02
N ALA A 114 -6.36 -28.42 -24.28
CA ALA A 114 -6.97 -28.42 -25.61
C ALA A 114 -7.41 -27.04 -26.06
N ALA A 115 -8.00 -26.26 -25.18
CA ALA A 115 -8.45 -24.90 -25.48
C ALA A 115 -7.30 -23.94 -25.86
N ILE A 116 -6.09 -24.19 -25.36
CA ILE A 116 -4.87 -23.43 -25.72
C ILE A 116 -4.04 -24.10 -26.83
N GLY A 117 -4.59 -25.11 -27.51
CA GLY A 117 -3.94 -25.79 -28.66
C GLY A 117 -2.91 -26.83 -28.30
N LEU A 118 -2.76 -27.25 -27.05
CA LEU A 118 -1.76 -28.20 -26.59
C LEU A 118 -2.27 -29.66 -26.56
N ALA A 119 -3.54 -29.91 -26.96
CA ALA A 119 -4.09 -31.27 -26.99
C ALA A 119 -3.23 -32.29 -27.75
N PRO A 120 -2.61 -31.98 -28.90
CA PRO A 120 -1.78 -32.96 -29.63
C PRO A 120 -0.54 -33.42 -28.87
N PHE A 121 -0.08 -32.64 -27.89
CA PHE A 121 1.09 -32.97 -27.06
C PHE A 121 0.73 -33.75 -25.79
N CYS A 122 -0.56 -34.04 -25.59
CA CYS A 122 -1.06 -34.74 -24.42
C CYS A 122 -1.44 -36.17 -24.77
N LEU A 123 -0.96 -37.15 -24.00
CA LEU A 123 -1.36 -38.54 -24.09
C LEU A 123 -2.18 -38.90 -22.85
N GLU A 124 -3.45 -39.21 -23.06
CA GLU A 124 -4.37 -39.60 -22.00
C GLU A 124 -4.40 -41.10 -21.81
N ILE A 125 -4.07 -41.57 -20.61
CA ILE A 125 -4.03 -43.03 -20.30
C ILE A 125 -4.94 -43.27 -19.10
N HIS A 126 -6.02 -44.02 -19.32
CA HIS A 126 -6.92 -44.47 -18.26
C HIS A 126 -6.71 -45.96 -17.99
N SER A 127 -6.68 -46.35 -16.72
CA SER A 127 -6.29 -47.69 -16.28
C SER A 127 -7.11 -48.85 -16.88
N ASN A 128 -8.39 -48.63 -17.25
CA ASN A 128 -9.27 -49.73 -17.70
C ASN A 128 -10.08 -49.44 -18.96
N LYS A 129 -9.93 -48.30 -19.63
CA LYS A 129 -10.79 -47.89 -20.77
C LYS A 129 -10.06 -47.39 -21.99
N THR A 130 -8.74 -47.22 -21.94
CA THR A 130 -7.99 -46.69 -23.08
C THR A 130 -7.76 -47.80 -24.11
N LYS A 131 -8.38 -47.66 -25.28
CA LYS A 131 -8.16 -48.58 -26.39
C LYS A 131 -6.78 -48.31 -27.02
N LYS A 132 -6.07 -49.36 -27.38
CA LYS A 132 -4.76 -49.28 -28.06
C LYS A 132 -4.82 -48.43 -29.34
N SER A 133 -5.94 -48.47 -30.05
CA SER A 133 -6.18 -47.65 -31.25
C SER A 133 -6.20 -46.15 -30.95
N THR A 134 -6.80 -45.75 -29.82
CA THR A 134 -6.84 -44.35 -29.40
C THR A 134 -5.44 -43.81 -29.08
N VAL A 135 -4.62 -44.59 -28.37
CA VAL A 135 -3.22 -44.24 -28.10
C VAL A 135 -2.42 -44.06 -29.38
N ILE A 136 -2.56 -45.00 -30.32
CA ILE A 136 -1.86 -44.93 -31.61
C ILE A 136 -2.31 -43.72 -32.42
N SER A 137 -3.61 -43.39 -32.44
CA SER A 137 -4.12 -42.22 -33.17
C SER A 137 -3.63 -40.91 -32.56
N GLN A 138 -3.53 -40.80 -31.22
CA GLN A 138 -2.96 -39.62 -30.55
C GLN A 138 -1.47 -39.45 -30.87
N LEU A 139 -0.68 -40.54 -30.81
CA LEU A 139 0.74 -40.50 -31.16
C LEU A 139 0.95 -40.13 -32.65
N LYS A 140 0.09 -40.63 -33.54
CA LYS A 140 0.12 -40.26 -34.96
C LYS A 140 -0.16 -38.76 -35.13
N ALA A 141 -1.20 -38.25 -34.51
CA ALA A 141 -1.53 -36.81 -34.56
C ALA A 141 -0.36 -35.95 -34.07
N THR A 142 0.32 -36.34 -32.99
CA THR A 142 1.53 -35.63 -32.51
C THR A 142 2.67 -35.67 -33.54
N SER A 143 2.87 -36.79 -34.20
CA SER A 143 3.96 -36.98 -35.20
C SER A 143 3.74 -36.17 -36.49
N GLU A 144 2.49 -35.81 -36.78
CA GLU A 144 2.10 -35.03 -37.97
C GLU A 144 2.22 -33.51 -37.76
N ILE A 145 2.51 -33.04 -36.51
CA ILE A 145 2.67 -31.62 -36.22
C ILE A 145 3.96 -31.11 -36.85
N ILE A 146 3.81 -30.13 -37.71
CA ILE A 146 4.94 -29.40 -38.30
C ILE A 146 5.60 -28.54 -37.25
N ARG A 147 6.90 -28.67 -37.07
CA ARG A 147 7.69 -27.84 -36.17
C ARG A 147 7.70 -26.39 -36.69
N GLN A 148 7.12 -25.48 -35.92
CA GLN A 148 7.16 -24.04 -36.19
C GLN A 148 8.24 -23.38 -35.34
N THR A 149 8.92 -22.40 -35.91
CA THR A 149 9.77 -21.47 -35.14
C THR A 149 8.89 -20.46 -34.41
N ALA A 150 9.30 -20.08 -33.20
CA ALA A 150 8.59 -19.03 -32.47
C ALA A 150 8.53 -17.74 -33.33
N PRO A 151 7.36 -17.11 -33.50
CA PRO A 151 7.22 -15.92 -34.30
C PRO A 151 8.12 -14.81 -33.75
N GLU A 152 8.79 -14.10 -34.64
CA GLU A 152 9.61 -12.92 -34.26
C GLU A 152 8.73 -11.87 -33.55
N GLU A 153 7.47 -11.80 -33.90
CA GLU A 153 6.45 -10.98 -33.25
C GLU A 153 6.31 -11.28 -31.75
N PHE A 154 6.39 -12.53 -31.32
CA PHE A 154 6.35 -12.90 -29.90
C PHE A 154 7.52 -12.27 -29.12
N ARG A 155 8.73 -12.28 -29.70
CA ARG A 155 9.89 -11.65 -29.04
C ARG A 155 9.73 -10.15 -28.91
N LYS A 156 9.26 -9.49 -29.97
CA LYS A 156 9.01 -8.04 -29.98
C LYS A 156 7.97 -7.64 -28.92
N GLU A 157 6.88 -8.41 -28.81
CA GLU A 157 5.87 -8.15 -27.81
C GLU A 157 6.36 -8.45 -26.39
N ALA A 158 7.15 -9.48 -26.17
CA ALA A 158 7.78 -9.78 -24.90
C ALA A 158 8.75 -8.66 -24.45
N GLU A 159 9.56 -8.16 -25.38
CA GLU A 159 10.46 -7.01 -25.12
C GLU A 159 9.66 -5.73 -24.79
N ARG A 160 8.60 -5.46 -25.55
CA ARG A 160 7.70 -4.34 -25.28
C ARG A 160 7.06 -4.43 -23.91
N LEU A 161 6.58 -5.62 -23.52
CA LEU A 161 6.00 -5.86 -22.20
C LEU A 161 7.02 -5.60 -21.08
N LEU A 162 8.27 -6.04 -21.28
CA LEU A 162 9.36 -5.79 -20.33
C LEU A 162 9.64 -4.30 -20.16
N LEU A 163 9.66 -3.54 -21.25
CA LEU A 163 9.85 -2.08 -21.19
C LEU A 163 8.72 -1.39 -20.44
N LEU A 164 7.46 -1.70 -20.79
CA LEU A 164 6.30 -1.11 -20.13
C LEU A 164 6.26 -1.45 -18.62
N ARG A 165 6.58 -2.70 -18.25
CA ARG A 165 6.69 -3.10 -16.85
C ARG A 165 7.78 -2.31 -16.11
N THR A 166 8.93 -2.14 -16.74
CA THR A 166 10.05 -1.38 -16.17
C THR A 166 9.68 0.09 -15.95
N GLU A 167 8.99 0.70 -16.91
CA GLU A 167 8.49 2.08 -16.78
C GLU A 167 7.46 2.22 -15.67
N LEU A 168 6.52 1.28 -15.58
CA LEU A 168 5.51 1.26 -14.53
C LEU A 168 6.14 1.10 -13.15
N ASN A 169 7.11 0.20 -13.00
CA ASN A 169 7.80 0.00 -11.74
C ASN A 169 8.57 1.25 -11.31
N LYS A 170 9.24 1.94 -12.23
CA LYS A 170 9.88 3.23 -11.97
C LYS A 170 8.89 4.29 -11.51
N TYR A 171 7.72 4.32 -12.13
CA TYR A 171 6.65 5.24 -11.72
C TYR A 171 6.18 4.95 -10.30
N ILE A 172 5.90 3.69 -9.97
CA ILE A 172 5.49 3.26 -8.62
C ILE A 172 6.59 3.56 -7.60
N GLU A 173 7.85 3.23 -7.92
CA GLU A 173 9.00 3.55 -7.06
C GLU A 173 9.10 5.06 -6.79
N ALA A 174 8.94 5.90 -7.81
CA ALA A 174 8.97 7.35 -7.66
C ALA A 174 7.79 7.88 -6.82
N LEU A 175 6.60 7.29 -6.99
CA LEU A 175 5.39 7.68 -6.28
C LEU A 175 5.47 7.37 -4.78
N HIS A 176 6.03 6.20 -4.43
CA HIS A 176 6.13 5.72 -3.05
C HIS A 176 7.51 5.96 -2.41
N LYS A 177 8.41 6.66 -3.11
CA LYS A 177 9.70 7.02 -2.54
C LYS A 177 9.51 7.96 -1.35
N GLU A 178 9.98 7.54 -0.18
CA GLU A 178 10.01 8.42 0.98
C GLU A 178 11.06 9.53 0.81
N TYR A 179 10.63 10.75 1.08
CA TYR A 179 11.49 11.92 1.13
C TYR A 179 12.04 12.14 2.54
N PRO A 180 13.06 12.99 2.73
CA PRO A 180 13.68 13.20 4.04
C PRO A 180 12.74 13.60 5.18
N PHE A 181 11.60 14.19 4.84
CA PHE A 181 10.55 14.56 5.79
C PHE A 181 9.58 13.42 6.15
N GLY A 182 9.81 12.19 5.65
CA GLY A 182 9.09 10.98 6.05
C GLY A 182 7.77 10.71 5.31
N LEU A 183 7.46 11.48 4.27
CA LEU A 183 6.28 11.26 3.42
C LEU A 183 6.70 10.98 1.98
N SER A 184 5.90 10.17 1.31
CA SER A 184 5.99 9.94 -0.13
C SER A 184 5.13 10.94 -0.91
N LEU A 185 5.33 11.02 -2.22
CA LEU A 185 4.43 11.78 -3.09
C LEU A 185 2.99 11.25 -3.04
N TYR A 186 2.84 9.93 -2.92
CA TYR A 186 1.53 9.29 -2.75
C TYR A 186 0.82 9.78 -1.48
N ASP A 187 1.53 9.79 -0.35
CA ASP A 187 0.98 10.29 0.92
C ASP A 187 0.59 11.76 0.82
N ALA A 188 1.42 12.57 0.18
CA ALA A 188 1.13 13.98 -0.05
C ALA A 188 -0.14 14.19 -0.89
N ILE A 189 -0.36 13.38 -1.92
CA ILE A 189 -1.59 13.44 -2.75
C ILE A 189 -2.82 13.06 -1.91
N ILE A 190 -2.74 11.99 -1.12
CA ILE A 190 -3.85 11.57 -0.24
C ILE A 190 -4.18 12.66 0.78
N HIS A 191 -3.16 13.23 1.43
CA HIS A 191 -3.36 14.34 2.38
C HIS A 191 -3.98 15.56 1.69
N TYR A 192 -3.48 15.93 0.51
CA TYR A 192 -4.04 17.05 -0.25
C TYR A 192 -5.53 16.86 -0.60
N GLN A 193 -5.91 15.65 -1.02
CA GLN A 193 -7.30 15.33 -1.35
C GLN A 193 -8.23 15.35 -0.13
N SER A 194 -7.71 15.22 1.08
CA SER A 194 -8.51 15.27 2.31
C SER A 194 -8.78 16.71 2.80
N ILE A 195 -8.18 17.72 2.15
CA ILE A 195 -8.32 19.13 2.52
C ILE A 195 -9.50 19.72 1.73
N ASP A 196 -10.57 20.10 2.44
CA ASP A 196 -11.78 20.69 1.84
C ASP A 196 -11.66 22.20 1.56
N THR A 197 -10.60 22.85 2.05
CA THR A 197 -10.42 24.30 1.96
C THR A 197 -9.09 24.66 1.32
N GLU A 198 -9.07 25.75 0.52
CA GLU A 198 -7.81 26.26 -0.01
C GLU A 198 -6.91 26.79 1.11
N PRO A 199 -5.59 26.50 1.05
CA PRO A 199 -4.66 26.99 2.06
C PRO A 199 -4.52 28.51 1.97
N TYR A 200 -4.63 29.20 3.12
CA TYR A 200 -4.49 30.65 3.22
C TYR A 200 -3.05 31.15 3.13
N PHE A 201 -2.07 30.27 3.19
CA PHE A 201 -0.66 30.63 3.12
C PHE A 201 0.15 29.60 2.37
N HIS A 202 1.25 30.06 1.76
CA HIS A 202 2.19 29.21 1.05
C HIS A 202 3.52 29.19 1.78
N ILE A 203 4.05 27.97 1.98
CA ILE A 203 5.40 27.79 2.51
C ILE A 203 6.39 27.89 1.34
N PRO A 204 7.40 28.78 1.39
CA PRO A 204 8.40 28.88 0.34
C PRO A 204 9.16 27.57 0.14
N LEU A 205 9.39 27.16 -1.11
CA LEU A 205 10.10 25.93 -1.48
C LEU A 205 11.49 25.81 -0.84
N SER A 206 12.14 26.95 -0.54
CA SER A 206 13.44 26.97 0.14
C SER A 206 13.41 26.33 1.52
N TYR A 207 12.28 26.45 2.24
CA TYR A 207 12.10 25.81 3.54
C TYR A 207 11.86 24.30 3.40
N LEU A 208 11.13 23.89 2.37
CA LEU A 208 10.84 22.46 2.13
C LEU A 208 12.11 21.66 1.82
N ASN A 209 13.09 22.28 1.15
CA ASN A 209 14.37 21.63 0.85
C ASN A 209 15.25 21.34 2.09
N THR A 210 14.96 22.00 3.21
CA THR A 210 15.69 21.81 4.48
C THR A 210 14.89 21.02 5.51
N LEU A 211 13.71 20.57 5.14
CA LEU A 211 12.79 19.84 6.00
C LEU A 211 13.26 18.38 6.12
N ASP A 212 13.46 17.93 7.35
CA ASP A 212 13.65 16.55 7.74
C ASP A 212 12.46 16.06 8.57
N LYS A 213 12.43 14.77 8.89
CA LYS A 213 11.33 14.14 9.62
C LYS A 213 11.11 14.75 11.00
N ASP A 214 12.19 15.08 11.72
CA ASP A 214 12.12 15.64 13.07
C ASP A 214 11.56 17.06 13.04
N LYS A 215 11.99 17.88 12.09
CA LYS A 215 11.45 19.22 11.89
C LYS A 215 9.98 19.19 11.46
N PHE A 216 9.63 18.25 10.60
CA PHE A 216 8.24 18.10 10.15
C PHE A 216 7.34 17.74 11.34
N SER A 217 7.70 16.74 12.15
CA SER A 217 6.97 16.38 13.37
C SER A 217 6.87 17.53 14.36
N HIS A 218 7.95 18.28 14.52
CA HIS A 218 7.92 19.48 15.39
C HIS A 218 6.93 20.55 14.89
N TRP A 219 6.81 20.74 13.59
CA TRP A 219 5.82 21.64 13.01
C TRP A 219 4.39 21.15 13.21
N GLU A 220 4.14 19.85 13.04
CA GLU A 220 2.83 19.24 13.32
C GLU A 220 2.43 19.48 14.77
N ASP A 221 3.31 19.19 15.73
CA ASP A 221 3.09 19.41 17.16
C ASP A 221 2.81 20.90 17.46
N ALA A 222 3.55 21.80 16.83
CA ALA A 222 3.37 23.25 17.00
C ALA A 222 2.01 23.71 16.47
N VAL A 223 1.59 23.21 15.29
CA VAL A 223 0.27 23.52 14.72
C VAL A 223 -0.86 22.96 15.58
N GLU A 224 -0.75 21.72 16.04
CA GLU A 224 -1.73 21.13 16.95
C GLU A 224 -1.84 21.91 18.28
N SER A 225 -0.70 22.34 18.83
CA SER A 225 -0.66 23.17 20.03
C SER A 225 -1.33 24.53 19.79
N LEU A 226 -1.07 25.14 18.62
CA LEU A 226 -1.71 26.38 18.22
C LEU A 226 -3.22 26.22 18.10
N VAL A 227 -3.70 25.19 17.44
CA VAL A 227 -5.14 24.89 17.29
C VAL A 227 -5.80 24.70 18.66
N ARG A 228 -5.19 23.90 19.53
CA ARG A 228 -5.70 23.69 20.91
C ARG A 228 -5.78 25.00 21.70
N THR A 229 -4.74 25.83 21.59
CA THR A 229 -4.69 27.13 22.30
C THR A 229 -5.71 28.08 21.71
N ALA A 230 -5.84 28.17 20.39
CA ALA A 230 -6.83 29.03 19.73
C ALA A 230 -8.26 28.66 20.11
N ASN A 231 -8.57 27.34 20.17
CA ASN A 231 -9.88 26.84 20.61
C ASN A 231 -10.19 27.20 22.08
N ALA A 232 -9.17 27.23 22.95
CA ALA A 232 -9.33 27.60 24.36
C ALA A 232 -9.45 29.13 24.59
N CYS A 233 -8.72 29.92 23.80
CA CYS A 233 -8.64 31.37 23.99
C CYS A 233 -9.58 32.15 23.07
N GLY A 234 -10.13 31.54 22.03
CA GLY A 234 -10.89 32.23 20.98
C GLY A 234 -10.00 33.02 20.02
N HIS A 235 -10.58 33.94 19.28
CA HIS A 235 -9.87 34.71 18.27
C HIS A 235 -8.86 35.66 18.91
N PRO A 236 -7.55 35.60 18.60
CA PRO A 236 -6.51 36.36 19.32
C PRO A 236 -6.73 37.88 19.28
N TYR A 237 -7.21 38.44 18.16
CA TYR A 237 -7.46 39.88 18.04
C TYR A 237 -8.72 40.36 18.77
N LEU A 238 -9.59 39.45 19.19
CA LEU A 238 -10.80 39.75 19.96
C LEU A 238 -10.64 39.40 21.44
N HIS A 239 -9.47 38.89 21.81
CA HIS A 239 -9.22 38.49 23.19
C HIS A 239 -9.17 39.70 24.13
N PRO A 240 -9.79 39.67 25.31
CA PRO A 240 -9.80 40.79 26.28
C PRO A 240 -8.41 41.28 26.68
N LEU A 241 -7.39 40.40 26.58
CA LEU A 241 -6.00 40.70 26.89
C LEU A 241 -5.19 41.21 25.67
N THR A 242 -5.85 41.57 24.55
CA THR A 242 -5.20 42.14 23.37
C THR A 242 -4.50 43.46 23.79
N GLY A 243 -3.19 43.58 23.48
CA GLY A 243 -2.36 44.71 23.85
C GLY A 243 -1.50 44.50 25.09
N ILE A 244 -1.61 43.37 25.78
CA ILE A 244 -0.66 43.00 26.84
C ILE A 244 0.65 42.54 26.20
N THR A 245 1.77 43.13 26.57
CA THR A 245 3.10 42.88 26.02
C THR A 245 3.91 41.87 26.84
N ILE A 246 3.30 41.25 27.83
CA ILE A 246 3.96 40.27 28.70
C ILE A 246 3.96 38.94 28.01
N HIS A 247 5.16 38.34 27.77
CA HIS A 247 5.34 37.11 27.03
C HIS A 247 5.37 35.87 27.91
N GLU A 248 5.54 36.02 29.24
CA GLU A 248 5.62 34.87 30.15
C GLU A 248 4.55 35.01 31.26
N TYR A 249 3.82 33.90 31.45
CA TYR A 249 2.84 33.78 32.52
C TYR A 249 3.53 33.30 33.81
N SER A 250 3.30 34.02 34.93
CA SER A 250 3.69 33.56 36.26
C SER A 250 2.54 33.71 37.24
N SER A 251 2.54 32.89 38.31
CA SER A 251 1.55 33.01 39.39
C SER A 251 1.62 34.39 40.07
N ALA A 252 2.82 34.95 40.19
CA ALA A 252 3.04 36.27 40.74
C ALA A 252 2.40 37.36 39.86
N LEU A 253 2.55 37.26 38.53
CA LEU A 253 1.92 38.19 37.58
C LEU A 253 0.39 38.16 37.70
N LYS A 254 -0.19 36.94 37.86
CA LYS A 254 -1.64 36.77 38.05
C LYS A 254 -2.13 37.50 39.33
N GLU A 255 -1.41 37.32 40.42
CA GLU A 255 -1.76 37.98 41.71
C GLU A 255 -1.63 39.49 41.65
N GLU A 256 -0.55 40.00 41.08
CA GLU A 256 -0.33 41.44 40.89
C GLU A 256 -1.40 42.06 39.98
N ALA A 257 -1.75 41.40 38.86
CA ALA A 257 -2.83 41.86 37.99
C ALA A 257 -4.19 41.86 38.71
N ALA A 258 -4.49 40.84 39.50
CA ALA A 258 -5.72 40.77 40.29
C ALA A 258 -5.81 41.85 41.34
N GLN A 259 -4.70 42.13 42.05
CA GLN A 259 -4.64 43.22 43.06
C GLN A 259 -4.80 44.58 42.40
N THR A 260 -4.12 44.81 41.28
CA THR A 260 -4.20 46.06 40.52
C THR A 260 -5.62 46.32 40.01
N LEU A 261 -6.26 45.30 39.41
CA LEU A 261 -7.64 45.39 38.96
C LEU A 261 -8.61 45.65 40.11
N THR A 262 -8.43 44.99 41.25
CA THR A 262 -9.26 45.20 42.44
C THR A 262 -9.12 46.63 42.97
N THR A 263 -7.90 47.15 43.02
CA THR A 263 -7.62 48.52 43.41
C THR A 263 -8.25 49.52 42.43
N PHE A 264 -8.12 49.28 41.13
CA PHE A 264 -8.71 50.11 40.08
C PHE A 264 -10.25 50.16 40.17
N ILE A 265 -10.89 48.97 40.34
CA ILE A 265 -12.35 48.90 40.54
C ILE A 265 -12.76 49.71 41.80
N GLY A 266 -12.02 49.57 42.89
CA GLY A 266 -12.26 50.34 44.10
C GLY A 266 -12.19 51.86 43.89
N LEU A 267 -11.17 52.31 43.13
CA LEU A 267 -11.03 53.75 42.79
C LEU A 267 -12.17 54.21 41.86
N LEU A 268 -12.56 53.42 40.85
CA LEU A 268 -13.70 53.76 40.00
C LEU A 268 -15.00 53.89 40.80
N THR A 269 -15.25 52.98 41.75
CA THR A 269 -16.43 53.01 42.62
C THR A 269 -16.42 54.26 43.49
N ALA A 270 -15.26 54.57 44.02
CA ALA A 270 -15.12 55.84 44.87
C ALA A 270 -15.35 57.09 44.02
N ILE A 271 -14.85 57.12 42.78
CA ILE A 271 -15.11 58.21 41.83
C ILE A 271 -16.60 58.32 41.51
N GLN A 272 -17.25 57.19 41.17
CA GLN A 272 -18.70 57.14 40.89
C GLN A 272 -19.53 57.68 42.08
N LEU A 273 -19.16 57.29 43.31
CA LEU A 273 -19.84 57.76 44.51
C LEU A 273 -19.67 59.30 44.69
N LYS A 274 -18.46 59.82 44.52
CA LYS A 274 -18.20 61.28 44.58
C LYS A 274 -18.94 61.99 43.47
N LEU A 275 -19.00 61.54 42.29
CA LEU A 275 -19.75 62.11 41.18
C LEU A 275 -21.25 62.07 41.41
N SER A 276 -21.82 61.04 42.00
CA SER A 276 -23.25 60.97 42.34
C SER A 276 -23.60 62.02 43.39
N VAL A 277 -22.73 62.30 44.38
CA VAL A 277 -22.90 63.35 45.33
C VAL A 277 -22.82 64.74 44.67
N PHE A 278 -21.87 64.93 43.75
CA PHE A 278 -21.67 66.15 43.02
C PHE A 278 -22.83 66.48 42.05
N SER A 279 -23.36 65.46 41.35
CA SER A 279 -24.54 65.59 40.48
C SER A 279 -25.79 66.03 41.24
N VAL A 280 -25.99 65.54 42.46
CA VAL A 280 -27.08 66.00 43.35
C VAL A 280 -26.93 67.43 43.72
N LEU A 281 -25.70 67.87 44.00
CA LEU A 281 -25.42 69.28 44.31
C LEU A 281 -25.63 70.21 43.13
N LEU A 282 -25.36 69.73 41.88
CA LEU A 282 -25.55 70.53 40.67
C LEU A 282 -26.96 70.44 40.10
N LYS A 283 -27.87 69.65 40.68
CA LYS A 283 -29.23 69.37 40.19
C LYS A 283 -29.27 68.83 38.74
N ASP A 284 -28.18 68.22 38.32
CA ASP A 284 -28.06 67.63 36.99
C ASP A 284 -27.97 66.10 37.12
N THR A 285 -28.99 65.42 36.66
CA THR A 285 -29.16 63.97 36.85
C THR A 285 -28.60 63.12 35.72
N ASP A 286 -28.07 63.76 34.65
CA ASP A 286 -27.64 63.07 33.44
C ASP A 286 -26.15 63.23 33.07
N ILE A 287 -25.27 63.36 34.06
CA ILE A 287 -23.83 63.40 33.77
C ILE A 287 -23.26 62.01 33.58
N HIS A 288 -22.96 61.65 32.35
CA HIS A 288 -22.05 60.56 32.01
C HIS A 288 -20.64 61.13 31.80
N PRO A 289 -19.78 61.10 32.82
CA PRO A 289 -18.49 61.81 32.73
C PRO A 289 -17.58 61.13 31.71
N THR A 290 -17.13 61.91 30.77
CA THR A 290 -16.05 61.54 29.84
C THR A 290 -14.68 61.88 30.49
N ARG A 291 -13.60 61.34 29.93
CA ARG A 291 -12.22 61.65 30.37
C ARG A 291 -11.95 63.18 30.42
N LYS A 292 -12.49 63.90 29.47
CA LYS A 292 -12.36 65.41 29.41
C LYS A 292 -13.02 66.10 30.58
N ASP A 293 -14.15 65.57 31.05
CA ASP A 293 -14.86 66.14 32.19
C ASP A 293 -14.05 65.97 33.49
N PHE A 294 -13.30 64.89 33.64
CA PHE A 294 -12.36 64.70 34.74
C PHE A 294 -11.17 65.65 34.70
N GLU A 295 -10.65 65.94 33.49
CA GLU A 295 -9.55 66.94 33.34
C GLU A 295 -9.99 68.35 33.69
N ILE A 296 -11.24 68.73 33.43
CA ILE A 296 -11.83 69.98 33.77
C ILE A 296 -12.06 70.12 35.30
N ILE A 297 -12.44 69.04 35.98
CA ILE A 297 -12.67 69.01 37.41
C ILE A 297 -11.35 69.05 38.23
N ALA A 298 -10.27 68.54 37.61
CA ALA A 298 -8.94 68.46 38.23
C ALA A 298 -8.13 69.79 38.08
N ALA A 299 -8.54 70.70 37.19
CA ALA A 299 -7.96 72.02 37.00
C ALA A 299 -8.64 73.07 37.90
#